data_5f7c705fd27fcd91ffe273f7b668ffcc
#
_entry.id   5f7c705fd27fcd91ffe273f7b668ffcc
#
_cell.length_a   1.000
_cell.length_b   1.000
_cell.length_c   1.000
_cell.angle_alpha   90.00
_cell.angle_beta   90.00
_cell.angle_gamma   90.00
#
_symmetry.space_group_name_H-M   'P 1'
#
loop_
_entity.id
_entity.type
_entity.pdbx_description
1 polymer ?
#
loop_
_entity_poly.entity_id
_entity_poly.type
_entity_poly.pdbx_seq_one_letter_code
_entity_poly.pdbx_strand_id
1 'polypeptide(L)'
;MIEQLQEQFGNKIGEVWVKSPRRVFVAIASEHVPEVLGYMCRELKGRFSTATALDNRASIEILYHVACDKLSQVITLRTFIAKPECVMPTSALLVPATEWVEREIHEMFGVNFIGHPQLATLLLPDDWPQGVFPLRKKSFESEAENEMREN
;
A
#
# COMPACT_ATOMS: atom_id res chain seq x y z
N MET A 1 -1.16 0.86 21.80
CA MET A 1 -1.66 0.65 20.41
C MET A 1 -1.16 -0.65 19.80
N ILE A 2 0.15 -0.95 19.74
CA ILE A 2 0.63 -2.25 19.19
C ILE A 2 0.09 -3.43 19.98
N GLU A 3 0.14 -3.40 21.30
CA GLU A 3 -0.44 -4.44 22.16
C GLU A 3 -1.94 -4.66 21.89
N GLN A 4 -2.69 -3.58 21.72
CA GLN A 4 -4.12 -3.65 21.38
C GLN A 4 -4.35 -4.25 19.98
N LEU A 5 -3.47 -3.96 19.01
CA LEU A 5 -3.53 -4.61 17.70
C LEU A 5 -3.23 -6.11 17.79
N GLN A 6 -2.22 -6.49 18.55
CA GLN A 6 -1.86 -7.89 18.77
C GLN A 6 -2.95 -8.65 19.53
N GLU A 7 -3.57 -8.02 20.52
CA GLU A 7 -4.69 -8.58 21.27
C GLU A 7 -5.92 -8.79 20.39
N GLN A 8 -6.26 -7.78 19.57
CA GLN A 8 -7.46 -7.81 18.71
C GLN A 8 -7.32 -8.72 17.48
N PHE A 9 -6.16 -8.72 16.85
CA PHE A 9 -5.94 -9.38 15.57
C PHE A 9 -5.03 -10.60 15.62
N GLY A 10 -4.31 -10.81 16.72
CA GLY A 10 -3.52 -12.02 16.95
C GLY A 10 -2.62 -12.39 15.77
N ASN A 11 -2.90 -13.53 15.15
CA ASN A 11 -2.12 -14.09 14.04
C ASN A 11 -2.23 -13.33 12.71
N LYS A 12 -3.16 -12.36 12.58
CA LYS A 12 -3.23 -11.47 11.40
C LYS A 12 -2.12 -10.42 11.43
N ILE A 13 -1.55 -10.14 12.61
CA ILE A 13 -0.42 -9.23 12.79
C ILE A 13 0.86 -10.06 12.69
N GLY A 14 1.71 -9.73 11.71
CA GLY A 14 3.02 -10.34 11.55
C GLY A 14 4.09 -9.70 12.41
N GLU A 15 5.31 -9.66 11.89
CA GLU A 15 6.45 -9.07 12.56
C GLU A 15 6.23 -7.58 12.87
N VAL A 16 6.56 -7.21 14.12
CA VAL A 16 6.56 -5.82 14.58
C VAL A 16 8.00 -5.35 14.71
N TRP A 17 8.37 -4.32 13.99
CA TRP A 17 9.71 -3.76 14.01
C TRP A 17 9.70 -2.31 14.49
N VAL A 18 10.33 -2.05 15.64
CA VAL A 18 10.49 -0.70 16.21
C VAL A 18 11.78 -0.08 15.66
N LYS A 19 11.65 0.77 14.65
CA LYS A 19 12.79 1.47 14.04
C LYS A 19 13.31 2.60 14.94
N SER A 20 12.42 3.27 15.65
CA SER A 20 12.73 4.31 16.63
C SER A 20 11.54 4.50 17.59
N PRO A 21 11.70 5.25 18.69
CA PRO A 21 10.58 5.54 19.59
C PRO A 21 9.35 6.15 18.92
N ARG A 22 9.54 6.77 17.74
CA ARG A 22 8.47 7.42 16.99
C ARG A 22 8.00 6.67 15.75
N ARG A 23 8.65 5.56 15.37
CA ARG A 23 8.37 4.82 14.12
C ARG A 23 8.32 3.32 14.38
N VAL A 24 7.16 2.75 14.17
CA VAL A 24 6.91 1.32 14.30
C VAL A 24 6.35 0.80 12.97
N PHE A 25 6.88 -0.33 12.51
CA PHE A 25 6.39 -1.04 11.33
C PHE A 25 5.72 -2.34 11.77
N VAL A 26 4.64 -2.67 11.11
CA VAL A 26 3.86 -3.87 11.37
C VAL A 26 3.64 -4.59 10.05
N ALA A 27 4.19 -5.78 9.91
CA ALA A 27 3.94 -6.62 8.75
C ALA A 27 2.52 -7.18 8.80
N ILE A 28 1.83 -7.17 7.66
CA ILE A 28 0.45 -7.66 7.58
C ILE A 28 0.17 -8.20 6.17
N ALA A 29 -0.60 -9.28 6.07
CA ALA A 29 -1.09 -9.76 4.78
C ALA A 29 -2.08 -8.75 4.16
N SER A 30 -2.03 -8.60 2.84
CA SER A 30 -2.82 -7.57 2.13
C SER A 30 -4.33 -7.67 2.38
N GLU A 31 -4.84 -8.89 2.54
CA GLU A 31 -6.25 -9.18 2.82
C GLU A 31 -6.75 -8.62 4.15
N HIS A 32 -5.85 -8.42 5.12
CA HIS A 32 -6.19 -7.92 6.45
C HIS A 32 -5.97 -6.41 6.63
N VAL A 33 -5.33 -5.75 5.65
CA VAL A 33 -5.04 -4.31 5.73
C VAL A 33 -6.29 -3.46 5.95
N PRO A 34 -7.41 -3.64 5.22
CA PRO A 34 -8.59 -2.79 5.42
C PRO A 34 -9.16 -2.87 6.83
N GLU A 35 -9.27 -4.08 7.37
CA GLU A 35 -9.82 -4.32 8.70
C GLU A 35 -8.95 -3.70 9.79
N VAL A 36 -7.64 -3.95 9.75
CA VAL A 36 -6.69 -3.44 10.74
C VAL A 36 -6.56 -1.93 10.65
N LEU A 37 -6.45 -1.37 9.44
CA LEU A 37 -6.40 0.07 9.22
C LEU A 37 -7.68 0.76 9.71
N GLY A 38 -8.83 0.18 9.40
CA GLY A 38 -10.13 0.65 9.87
C GLY A 38 -10.22 0.68 11.40
N TYR A 39 -9.76 -0.37 12.08
CA TYR A 39 -9.71 -0.43 13.54
C TYR A 39 -8.76 0.62 14.12
N MET A 40 -7.57 0.77 13.54
CA MET A 40 -6.61 1.80 13.98
C MET A 40 -7.20 3.21 13.92
N CYS A 41 -7.92 3.54 12.85
CA CYS A 41 -8.50 4.86 12.67
C CYS A 41 -9.74 5.10 13.52
N ARG A 42 -10.63 4.11 13.64
CA ARG A 42 -11.91 4.27 14.33
C ARG A 42 -11.82 4.06 15.82
N GLU A 43 -11.21 2.95 16.24
CA GLU A 43 -11.19 2.55 17.65
C GLU A 43 -9.98 3.13 18.38
N LEU A 44 -8.80 3.06 17.78
CA LEU A 44 -7.57 3.54 18.41
C LEU A 44 -7.31 5.04 18.16
N LYS A 45 -8.22 5.71 17.43
CA LYS A 45 -8.14 7.15 17.11
C LYS A 45 -6.82 7.54 16.43
N GLY A 46 -6.26 6.63 15.65
CA GLY A 46 -5.16 6.90 14.74
C GLY A 46 -5.65 7.74 13.56
N ARG A 47 -4.80 8.60 13.06
CA ARG A 47 -5.08 9.42 11.89
C ARG A 47 -4.30 8.88 10.69
N PHE A 48 -5.01 8.41 9.67
CA PHE A 48 -4.39 8.05 8.41
C PHE A 48 -3.65 9.27 7.83
N SER A 49 -2.38 9.11 7.51
CA SER A 49 -1.55 10.19 6.96
C SER A 49 -1.41 10.07 5.46
N THR A 50 -0.93 8.93 4.98
CA THR A 50 -0.77 8.61 3.56
C THR A 50 -0.46 7.12 3.39
N ALA A 51 -0.40 6.65 2.14
CA ALA A 51 0.25 5.40 1.79
C ALA A 51 1.38 5.64 0.79
N THR A 52 2.36 4.74 0.77
CA THR A 52 3.48 4.78 -0.17
C THR A 52 3.60 3.40 -0.82
N ALA A 53 3.93 3.35 -2.09
CA ALA A 53 4.23 2.09 -2.77
C ALA A 53 5.65 2.06 -3.30
N LEU A 54 6.23 0.86 -3.34
CA LEU A 54 7.56 0.62 -3.90
C LEU A 54 7.51 -0.62 -4.79
N ASP A 55 8.14 -0.52 -5.94
CA ASP A 55 8.28 -1.67 -6.83
C ASP A 55 9.52 -2.48 -6.44
N ASN A 56 9.29 -3.70 -5.95
CA ASN A 56 10.29 -4.73 -5.73
C ASN A 56 10.29 -5.72 -6.90
N ARG A 57 11.32 -6.60 -7.00
CA ARG A 57 11.41 -7.55 -8.12
C ARG A 57 10.14 -8.41 -8.29
N ALA A 58 9.69 -9.06 -7.21
CA ALA A 58 8.61 -10.04 -7.23
C ALA A 58 7.28 -9.51 -6.69
N SER A 59 7.26 -8.29 -6.14
CA SER A 59 6.08 -7.74 -5.45
C SER A 59 6.03 -6.22 -5.53
N ILE A 60 4.84 -5.67 -5.31
CA ILE A 60 4.67 -4.27 -4.92
C ILE A 60 4.54 -4.23 -3.40
N GLU A 61 5.37 -3.44 -2.75
CA GLU A 61 5.28 -3.18 -1.31
C GLU A 61 4.43 -1.94 -1.09
N ILE A 62 3.45 -2.03 -0.19
CA ILE A 62 2.63 -0.87 0.20
C ILE A 62 2.76 -0.64 1.70
N LEU A 63 2.91 0.62 2.06
CA LEU A 63 3.12 1.14 3.41
C LEU A 63 2.00 2.11 3.75
N TYR A 64 1.07 1.74 4.64
CA TYR A 64 0.02 2.63 5.13
C TYR A 64 0.47 3.28 6.44
N HIS A 65 0.59 4.61 6.45
CA HIS A 65 1.10 5.37 7.58
C HIS A 65 -0.03 5.95 8.43
N VAL A 66 -0.07 5.59 9.70
CA VAL A 66 -1.06 6.07 10.67
C VAL A 66 -0.35 6.84 11.78
N ALA A 67 -0.67 8.11 11.91
CA ALA A 67 -0.19 8.95 13.00
C ALA A 67 -1.01 8.69 14.27
N CYS A 68 -0.31 8.45 15.36
CA CYS A 68 -0.85 8.25 16.70
C CYS A 68 -0.43 9.45 17.56
N ASP A 69 -1.19 10.54 17.45
CA ASP A 69 -0.80 11.83 18.03
C ASP A 69 -0.60 11.74 19.55
N LYS A 70 -1.43 10.98 20.27
CA LYS A 70 -1.30 10.76 21.72
C LYS A 70 0.02 10.09 22.12
N LEU A 71 0.59 9.28 21.25
CA LEU A 71 1.85 8.56 21.50
C LEU A 71 3.04 9.23 20.81
N SER A 72 2.80 10.30 20.04
CA SER A 72 3.80 10.95 19.18
C SER A 72 4.53 9.92 18.29
N GLN A 73 3.77 8.96 17.76
CA GLN A 73 4.27 7.86 16.93
C GLN A 73 3.58 7.79 15.58
N VAL A 74 4.30 7.27 14.58
CA VAL A 74 3.74 6.80 13.32
C VAL A 74 3.85 5.29 13.27
N ILE A 75 2.73 4.61 13.14
CA ILE A 75 2.66 3.18 12.92
C ILE A 75 2.41 2.96 11.43
N THR A 76 3.25 2.14 10.83
CA THR A 76 3.19 1.81 9.40
C THR A 76 2.79 0.35 9.23
N LEU A 77 1.62 0.12 8.65
CA LEU A 77 1.25 -1.22 8.16
C LEU A 77 2.00 -1.47 6.86
N ARG A 78 2.75 -2.56 6.82
CA ARG A 78 3.58 -2.96 5.69
C ARG A 78 3.04 -4.24 5.07
N THR A 79 2.71 -4.18 3.80
CA THR A 79 2.20 -5.33 3.06
C THR A 79 2.91 -5.50 1.72
N PHE A 80 2.90 -6.74 1.21
CA PHE A 80 3.47 -7.10 -0.07
C PHE A 80 2.41 -7.75 -0.95
N ILE A 81 2.32 -7.31 -2.18
CA ILE A 81 1.39 -7.83 -3.18
C ILE A 81 2.19 -8.49 -4.28
N ALA A 82 1.95 -9.78 -4.50
CA ALA A 82 2.68 -10.56 -5.50
C ALA A 82 2.42 -10.05 -6.92
N LYS A 83 3.44 -10.07 -7.76
CA LYS A 83 3.35 -9.89 -9.20
C LYS A 83 3.15 -11.27 -9.87
N PRO A 84 2.51 -11.34 -11.02
CA PRO A 84 2.02 -10.22 -11.84
C PRO A 84 0.63 -9.70 -11.45
N GLU A 85 -0.15 -10.41 -10.63
CA GLU A 85 -1.57 -10.15 -10.37
C GLU A 85 -1.81 -8.78 -9.74
N CYS A 86 -0.96 -8.40 -8.78
CA CYS A 86 -1.01 -7.11 -8.09
C CYS A 86 -2.42 -6.73 -7.61
N VAL A 87 -3.07 -7.64 -6.84
CA VAL A 87 -4.46 -7.48 -6.37
C VAL A 87 -4.51 -7.43 -4.85
N MET A 88 -5.29 -6.51 -4.29
CA MET A 88 -5.64 -6.48 -2.87
C MET A 88 -7.01 -5.84 -2.65
N PRO A 89 -7.67 -6.09 -1.49
CA PRO A 89 -8.92 -5.40 -1.15
C PRO A 89 -8.66 -3.92 -0.86
N THR A 90 -9.61 -3.05 -1.25
CA THR A 90 -9.56 -1.61 -0.93
C THR A 90 -9.74 -1.34 0.56
N SER A 91 -9.04 -0.35 1.08
CA SER A 91 -9.28 0.20 2.41
C SER A 91 -10.28 1.37 2.40
N ALA A 92 -10.61 1.91 1.22
CA ALA A 92 -11.43 3.12 1.07
C ALA A 92 -12.83 3.00 1.68
N LEU A 93 -13.42 1.81 1.68
CA LEU A 93 -14.74 1.58 2.27
C LEU A 93 -14.76 1.73 3.81
N LEU A 94 -13.65 1.45 4.47
CA LEU A 94 -13.51 1.56 5.92
C LEU A 94 -12.79 2.84 6.36
N VAL A 95 -11.89 3.34 5.53
CA VAL A 95 -11.10 4.54 5.74
C VAL A 95 -11.14 5.40 4.46
N PRO A 96 -12.17 6.24 4.27
CA PRO A 96 -12.34 7.02 3.04
C PRO A 96 -11.14 7.88 2.64
N ALA A 97 -10.31 8.26 3.62
CA ALA A 97 -9.08 9.02 3.38
C ALA A 97 -8.05 8.27 2.50
N THR A 98 -8.19 6.94 2.31
CA THR A 98 -7.30 6.16 1.44
C THR A 98 -7.73 6.18 -0.03
N GLU A 99 -8.93 6.65 -0.35
CA GLU A 99 -9.50 6.58 -1.70
C GLU A 99 -8.56 7.17 -2.77
N TRP A 100 -8.06 8.36 -2.55
CA TRP A 100 -7.23 9.04 -3.54
C TRP A 100 -5.83 8.44 -3.67
N VAL A 101 -5.22 8.05 -2.56
CA VAL A 101 -3.88 7.44 -2.60
C VAL A 101 -3.92 6.03 -3.19
N GLU A 102 -5.01 5.28 -3.01
CA GLU A 102 -5.19 3.99 -3.68
C GLU A 102 -5.35 4.15 -5.20
N ARG A 103 -6.04 5.20 -5.67
CA ARG A 103 -6.09 5.56 -7.10
C ARG A 103 -4.70 5.92 -7.64
N GLU A 104 -3.94 6.72 -6.90
CA GLU A 104 -2.56 7.06 -7.27
C GLU A 104 -1.69 5.80 -7.38
N ILE A 105 -1.74 4.91 -6.40
CA ILE A 105 -0.99 3.65 -6.41
C ILE A 105 -1.46 2.74 -7.56
N HIS A 106 -2.74 2.68 -7.84
CA HIS A 106 -3.29 1.97 -8.99
C HIS A 106 -2.67 2.46 -10.29
N GLU A 107 -2.69 3.75 -10.51
CA GLU A 107 -2.24 4.42 -11.73
C GLU A 107 -0.72 4.30 -11.92
N MET A 108 0.06 4.47 -10.86
CA MET A 108 1.52 4.48 -10.90
C MET A 108 2.15 3.08 -10.89
N PHE A 109 1.52 2.12 -10.20
CA PHE A 109 2.09 0.78 -9.98
C PHE A 109 1.22 -0.36 -10.53
N GLY A 110 0.01 -0.10 -10.99
CA GLY A 110 -0.90 -1.14 -11.52
C GLY A 110 -1.46 -2.07 -10.45
N VAL A 111 -1.62 -1.60 -9.21
CA VAL A 111 -2.28 -2.38 -8.16
C VAL A 111 -3.79 -2.29 -8.34
N ASN A 112 -4.46 -3.44 -8.42
CA ASN A 112 -5.91 -3.49 -8.50
C ASN A 112 -6.53 -3.59 -7.09
N PHE A 113 -7.19 -2.53 -6.65
CA PHE A 113 -7.90 -2.46 -5.36
C PHE A 113 -9.34 -2.94 -5.49
N ILE A 114 -9.59 -4.20 -5.14
CA ILE A 114 -10.92 -4.81 -5.24
C ILE A 114 -11.92 -4.12 -4.32
N GLY A 115 -13.06 -3.73 -4.89
CA GLY A 115 -14.14 -3.04 -4.17
C GLY A 115 -13.92 -1.54 -4.00
N HIS A 116 -12.89 -0.95 -4.62
CA HIS A 116 -12.68 0.49 -4.60
C HIS A 116 -13.86 1.23 -5.25
N PRO A 117 -14.43 2.27 -4.62
CA PRO A 117 -15.64 2.94 -5.11
C PRO A 117 -15.46 3.60 -6.48
N GLN A 118 -14.27 4.10 -6.77
CA GLN A 118 -13.97 4.78 -8.04
C GLN A 118 -12.48 4.63 -8.40
N LEU A 119 -12.09 3.49 -8.95
CA LEU A 119 -10.72 3.21 -9.37
C LEU A 119 -10.44 3.78 -10.79
N ALA A 120 -10.61 5.08 -10.95
CA ALA A 120 -10.37 5.81 -12.20
C ALA A 120 -9.04 6.57 -12.14
N THR A 121 -8.51 6.95 -13.31
CA THR A 121 -7.35 7.84 -13.44
C THR A 121 -7.48 9.10 -12.58
N LEU A 122 -6.38 9.55 -12.02
CA LEU A 122 -6.33 10.70 -11.13
C LEU A 122 -5.32 11.76 -11.59
N LEU A 123 -4.11 11.35 -11.92
CA LEU A 123 -2.98 12.23 -12.22
C LEU A 123 -2.52 12.13 -13.68
N LEU A 124 -2.63 10.94 -14.28
CA LEU A 124 -2.19 10.72 -15.66
C LEU A 124 -3.20 11.30 -16.65
N PRO A 125 -2.75 11.76 -17.82
CA PRO A 125 -3.65 12.25 -18.86
C PRO A 125 -4.52 11.14 -19.44
N ASP A 126 -5.67 11.50 -19.99
CA ASP A 126 -6.67 10.55 -20.53
C ASP A 126 -6.15 9.68 -21.67
N ASP A 127 -5.14 10.14 -22.39
CA ASP A 127 -4.49 9.44 -23.50
C ASP A 127 -3.27 8.60 -23.07
N TRP A 128 -3.04 8.43 -21.75
CA TRP A 128 -1.95 7.60 -21.24
C TRP A 128 -2.10 6.16 -21.70
N PRO A 129 -1.02 5.50 -22.23
CA PRO A 129 -1.10 4.13 -22.70
C PRO A 129 -1.54 3.14 -21.62
N GLN A 130 -2.53 2.31 -21.93
CA GLN A 130 -3.01 1.28 -20.99
C GLN A 130 -1.90 0.26 -20.67
N GLY A 131 -1.82 -0.15 -19.40
CA GLY A 131 -0.85 -1.13 -18.93
C GLY A 131 0.57 -0.58 -18.73
N VAL A 132 0.80 0.70 -18.99
CA VAL A 132 2.08 1.38 -18.71
C VAL A 132 1.99 2.07 -17.34
N PHE A 133 2.77 1.59 -16.39
CA PHE A 133 2.79 2.12 -15.04
C PHE A 133 4.08 2.90 -14.79
N PRO A 134 4.03 4.23 -14.61
CA PRO A 134 5.21 5.10 -14.62
C PRO A 134 6.25 4.79 -13.56
N LEU A 135 5.83 4.27 -12.42
CA LEU A 135 6.74 3.99 -11.28
C LEU A 135 7.12 2.52 -11.16
N ARG A 136 6.71 1.67 -12.12
CA ARG A 136 7.26 0.32 -12.21
C ARG A 136 8.66 0.33 -12.78
N LYS A 137 9.55 -0.42 -12.15
CA LYS A 137 10.90 -0.68 -12.69
C LYS A 137 10.77 -1.53 -13.96
N LYS A 138 11.50 -1.16 -15.00
CA LYS A 138 11.63 -2.00 -16.19
C LYS A 138 12.26 -3.34 -15.80
N SER A 139 11.75 -4.44 -16.36
CA SER A 139 12.41 -5.74 -16.20
C SER A 139 13.72 -5.71 -17.00
N PHE A 140 14.77 -6.37 -16.50
CA PHE A 140 16.05 -6.49 -17.23
C PHE A 140 15.89 -7.10 -18.63
N GLU A 141 14.87 -7.93 -18.84
CA GLU A 141 14.51 -8.51 -20.14
C GLU A 141 14.06 -7.45 -21.15
N SER A 142 13.30 -6.43 -20.70
CA SER A 142 12.85 -5.33 -21.56
C SER A 142 13.97 -4.35 -21.93
N GLU A 143 14.99 -4.24 -21.10
CA GLU A 143 16.19 -3.42 -21.41
C GLU A 143 17.06 -4.10 -22.46
N ALA A 144 17.29 -5.42 -22.32
CA ALA A 144 18.04 -6.21 -23.30
C ALA A 144 17.37 -6.26 -24.68
N GLU A 145 16.02 -6.34 -24.72
CA GLU A 145 15.27 -6.31 -25.99
C GLU A 145 15.30 -4.93 -26.67
N ASN A 146 15.32 -3.85 -25.89
CA ASN A 146 15.44 -2.50 -26.46
C ASN A 146 16.85 -2.23 -27.00
N GLU A 147 17.89 -2.66 -26.31
CA GLU A 147 19.28 -2.55 -26.79
C GLU A 147 19.52 -3.35 -28.08
N MET A 148 18.83 -4.51 -28.26
CA MET A 148 18.90 -5.28 -29.50
C MET A 148 18.13 -4.65 -30.67
N ARG A 149 17.18 -3.74 -30.44
CA ARG A 149 16.41 -3.06 -31.47
C ARG A 149 17.05 -1.74 -31.94
N GLU A 150 17.96 -1.18 -31.15
CA GLU A 150 18.68 0.07 -31.48
C GLU A 150 20.03 -0.17 -32.17
N ASN A 151 20.46 -1.44 -32.34
CA ASN A 151 21.65 -1.85 -33.09
C ASN A 151 21.24 -2.59 -34.39
#